data_0876b177f10557d10319304f96168aaf
#
_entry.id   0876b177f10557d10319304f96168aaf
#
_cell.length_a   1.000
_cell.length_b   1.000
_cell.length_c   1.000
_cell.angle_alpha   90.00
_cell.angle_beta   90.00
_cell.angle_gamma   90.00
#
_symmetry.space_group_name_H-M   'P 1'
#
loop_
_entity.id
_entity.type
_entity.pdbx_description
1 polymer ?
#
loop_
_entity_poly.entity_id
_entity_poly.type
_entity_poly.pdbx_seq_one_letter_code
_entity_poly.pdbx_strand_id
1 'polypeptide(L)'
;PKTLKDYFDQLDIAIIPQDKTQNPNEIHVKQSSTDADFGKLSTRLPIGKYTLVAIASKKSLEVTITSPTFASFSDEHISDMASVCQEIDVKSGANTVNAVLHRCFTRLVIQSIDKEEWNVDRMVITYKGKFSKSFNPTTGFGIADEQETSYTKNVSLGRPEELTPIKINFSTFIPEETVSLTVDVKLYSADETLVRSHFDDVKVQQGHVTTYTGPLFSAGSSLNFAFDNVSLVKSDYDVSFGD
;
A
#
# COMPACT_ATOMS: atom_id res chain seq x y z
N PRO A 1 -23.95 7.04 0.73
CA PRO A 1 -22.66 7.02 0.04
C PRO A 1 -21.54 6.80 1.06
N LYS A 2 -20.55 6.00 0.72
CA LYS A 2 -19.38 5.81 1.57
C LYS A 2 -18.50 7.06 1.51
N THR A 3 -17.89 7.39 2.63
CA THR A 3 -17.03 8.58 2.81
C THR A 3 -15.58 8.13 3.04
N LEU A 4 -14.63 9.06 2.98
CA LEU A 4 -13.20 8.77 3.18
C LEU A 4 -12.93 8.00 4.48
N LYS A 5 -13.58 8.35 5.57
CA LYS A 5 -13.45 7.71 6.89
C LYS A 5 -13.94 6.25 6.95
N ASP A 6 -14.75 5.82 5.98
CA ASP A 6 -15.21 4.43 5.92
C ASP A 6 -14.10 3.49 5.41
N TYR A 7 -13.04 4.06 4.82
CA TYR A 7 -11.93 3.32 4.21
C TYR A 7 -10.59 3.57 4.88
N PHE A 8 -10.34 4.79 5.36
CA PHE A 8 -9.05 5.22 5.86
C PHE A 8 -9.16 5.83 7.25
N ASP A 9 -8.12 5.65 8.04
CA ASP A 9 -8.07 6.12 9.42
C ASP A 9 -7.28 7.42 9.56
N GLN A 10 -6.48 7.76 8.55
CA GLN A 10 -5.53 8.86 8.54
C GLN A 10 -5.46 9.51 7.17
N LEU A 11 -5.22 10.81 7.16
CA LEU A 11 -4.96 11.60 5.97
C LEU A 11 -3.79 12.55 6.24
N ASP A 12 -2.73 12.39 5.48
CA ASP A 12 -1.55 13.25 5.49
C ASP A 12 -1.61 14.16 4.28
N ILE A 13 -1.52 15.49 4.49
CA ILE A 13 -1.62 16.51 3.46
C ILE A 13 -0.38 17.37 3.48
N ALA A 14 0.23 17.59 2.32
CA ALA A 14 1.27 18.58 2.12
C ALA A 14 0.87 19.56 1.01
N ILE A 15 1.00 20.87 1.26
CA ILE A 15 0.85 21.92 0.26
C ILE A 15 2.23 22.56 0.11
N ILE A 16 2.85 22.35 -1.04
CA ILE A 16 4.24 22.66 -1.30
C ILE A 16 4.31 23.75 -2.36
N PRO A 17 4.88 24.94 -2.06
CA PRO A 17 5.09 25.99 -3.06
C PRO A 17 5.99 25.53 -4.19
N GLN A 18 5.61 25.83 -5.44
CA GLN A 18 6.46 25.55 -6.60
C GLN A 18 7.67 26.51 -6.66
N ASP A 19 7.48 27.76 -6.20
CA ASP A 19 8.55 28.73 -6.05
C ASP A 19 8.83 29.01 -4.57
N LYS A 20 9.81 28.31 -4.03
CA LYS A 20 10.24 28.48 -2.62
C LYS A 20 11.00 29.78 -2.37
N THR A 21 11.44 30.49 -3.41
CA THR A 21 12.11 31.79 -3.24
C THR A 21 11.11 32.90 -2.93
N GLN A 22 9.91 32.79 -3.48
CA GLN A 22 8.81 33.73 -3.19
C GLN A 22 8.00 33.32 -1.98
N ASN A 23 7.82 32.01 -1.80
CA ASN A 23 7.08 31.45 -0.68
C ASN A 23 7.78 30.20 -0.12
N PRO A 24 8.60 30.36 0.93
CA PRO A 24 9.37 29.23 1.48
C PRO A 24 8.52 28.30 2.36
N ASN A 25 7.30 28.67 2.75
CA ASN A 25 6.55 27.94 3.75
C ASN A 25 5.72 26.82 3.10
N GLU A 26 5.98 25.61 3.51
CA GLU A 26 5.16 24.43 3.24
C GLU A 26 4.12 24.26 4.34
N ILE A 27 2.97 23.70 4.00
CA ILE A 27 1.95 23.31 4.96
C ILE A 27 1.91 21.79 5.01
N HIS A 28 2.07 21.23 6.20
CA HIS A 28 1.90 19.81 6.48
C HIS A 28 0.81 19.65 7.54
N VAL A 29 -0.21 18.85 7.22
CA VAL A 29 -1.34 18.59 8.11
C VAL A 29 -1.58 17.08 8.15
N LYS A 30 -1.78 16.55 9.34
CA LYS A 30 -2.21 15.18 9.58
C LYS A 30 -3.59 15.20 10.22
N GLN A 31 -4.54 14.48 9.63
CA GLN A 31 -5.89 14.32 10.11
C GLN A 31 -6.16 12.87 10.50
N SER A 32 -6.99 12.67 11.51
CA SER A 32 -7.53 11.37 11.92
C SER A 32 -8.98 11.25 11.46
N SER A 33 -9.43 10.03 11.17
CA SER A 33 -10.85 9.77 10.83
C SER A 33 -11.85 10.14 11.94
N THR A 34 -11.34 10.41 13.15
CA THR A 34 -12.12 10.92 14.29
C THR A 34 -12.30 12.44 14.25
N ASP A 35 -11.53 13.15 13.43
CA ASP A 35 -11.63 14.59 13.32
C ASP A 35 -12.91 14.98 12.56
N ALA A 36 -13.55 16.06 12.99
CA ALA A 36 -14.81 16.51 12.40
C ALA A 36 -14.64 16.99 10.93
N ASP A 37 -13.45 17.45 10.61
CA ASP A 37 -13.03 17.97 9.30
C ASP A 37 -12.20 16.97 8.47
N PHE A 38 -12.23 15.68 8.83
CA PHE A 38 -11.50 14.65 8.09
C PHE A 38 -11.84 14.65 6.59
N GLY A 39 -10.84 14.87 5.76
CA GLY A 39 -10.98 15.03 4.31
C GLY A 39 -11.25 16.47 3.87
N LYS A 40 -11.24 17.45 4.78
CA LYS A 40 -11.40 18.86 4.47
C LYS A 40 -10.26 19.67 5.09
N LEU A 41 -9.71 20.60 4.34
CA LEU A 41 -8.68 21.51 4.83
C LEU A 41 -9.02 22.94 4.40
N SER A 42 -9.18 23.81 5.38
CA SER A 42 -9.31 25.26 5.16
C SER A 42 -8.04 25.94 5.64
N THR A 43 -7.36 26.65 4.76
CA THR A 43 -6.13 27.37 5.08
C THR A 43 -5.98 28.65 4.26
N ARG A 44 -5.05 29.50 4.68
CA ARG A 44 -4.70 30.73 3.94
C ARG A 44 -3.33 30.52 3.28
N LEU A 45 -3.29 30.76 1.98
CA LEU A 45 -2.07 30.68 1.18
C LEU A 45 -1.83 32.03 0.50
N PRO A 46 -0.58 32.49 0.36
CA PRO A 46 -0.21 33.53 -0.57
C PRO A 46 -0.64 33.20 -2.01
N ILE A 47 -0.87 34.20 -2.83
CA ILE A 47 -1.12 34.02 -4.27
C ILE A 47 0.11 33.34 -4.89
N GLY A 48 -0.10 32.29 -5.68
CA GLY A 48 0.98 31.54 -6.31
C GLY A 48 0.60 30.10 -6.71
N LYS A 49 1.57 29.39 -7.23
CA LYS A 49 1.44 28.00 -7.63
C LYS A 49 1.98 27.06 -6.57
N TYR A 50 1.23 26.02 -6.30
CA TYR A 50 1.57 24.98 -5.30
C TYR A 50 1.36 23.59 -5.88
N THR A 51 1.94 22.61 -5.25
CA THR A 51 1.61 21.21 -5.43
C THR A 51 0.95 20.68 -4.16
N LEU A 52 -0.27 20.18 -4.30
CA LEU A 52 -0.97 19.44 -3.26
C LEU A 52 -0.60 17.97 -3.37
N VAL A 53 -0.10 17.40 -2.28
CA VAL A 53 0.05 15.96 -2.09
C VAL A 53 -0.83 15.55 -0.92
N ALA A 54 -1.70 14.57 -1.12
CA ALA A 54 -2.47 14.01 -0.02
C ALA A 54 -2.42 12.48 -0.07
N ILE A 55 -2.25 11.85 1.09
CA ILE A 55 -2.14 10.41 1.25
C ILE A 55 -3.08 9.96 2.34
N ALA A 56 -4.10 9.18 1.97
CA ALA A 56 -5.00 8.53 2.90
C ALA A 56 -4.51 7.10 3.18
N SER A 57 -4.43 6.70 4.44
CA SER A 57 -3.90 5.40 4.85
C SER A 57 -4.56 4.86 6.12
N LYS A 58 -4.22 3.62 6.47
CA LYS A 58 -4.57 3.05 7.76
C LYS A 58 -3.60 3.55 8.85
N LYS A 59 -4.11 3.76 10.05
CA LYS A 59 -3.39 4.35 11.20
C LYS A 59 -2.15 3.57 11.65
N SER A 60 -2.01 2.32 11.24
CA SER A 60 -0.88 1.46 11.62
C SER A 60 0.48 1.90 11.06
N LEU A 61 0.50 2.79 10.06
CA LEU A 61 1.72 3.23 9.38
C LEU A 61 1.88 4.73 9.48
N GLU A 62 3.09 5.17 9.79
CA GLU A 62 3.45 6.58 9.68
C GLU A 62 3.80 6.93 8.24
N VAL A 63 3.31 8.10 7.81
CA VAL A 63 3.53 8.66 6.48
C VAL A 63 4.37 9.90 6.60
N THR A 64 5.39 10.01 5.75
CA THR A 64 6.22 11.21 5.60
C THR A 64 6.17 11.67 4.15
N ILE A 65 5.66 12.88 3.90
CA ILE A 65 5.68 13.53 2.59
C ILE A 65 6.85 14.53 2.60
N THR A 66 7.91 14.23 1.85
CA THR A 66 9.10 15.08 1.78
C THR A 66 9.06 16.05 0.60
N SER A 67 8.46 15.62 -0.51
CA SER A 67 8.33 16.43 -1.74
C SER A 67 7.18 15.89 -2.61
N PRO A 68 6.80 16.59 -3.68
CA PRO A 68 5.85 16.06 -4.67
C PRO A 68 6.27 14.75 -5.33
N THR A 69 7.57 14.45 -5.29
CA THR A 69 8.15 13.25 -5.92
C THR A 69 8.66 12.22 -4.92
N PHE A 70 8.51 12.46 -3.61
CA PHE A 70 8.97 11.54 -2.57
C PHE A 70 8.05 11.53 -1.36
N ALA A 71 7.45 10.39 -1.11
CA ALA A 71 6.76 10.07 0.14
C ALA A 71 7.15 8.65 0.60
N SER A 72 7.12 8.43 1.92
CA SER A 72 7.50 7.15 2.51
C SER A 72 6.57 6.73 3.65
N PHE A 73 6.51 5.43 3.86
CA PHE A 73 5.85 4.79 5.00
C PHE A 73 6.88 4.20 5.96
N SER A 74 6.48 3.91 7.18
CA SER A 74 7.36 3.32 8.20
C SER A 74 7.71 1.86 7.95
N ASP A 75 7.00 1.14 7.08
CA ASP A 75 7.18 -0.29 6.80
C ASP A 75 7.09 -0.59 5.30
N GLU A 76 7.73 -1.66 4.84
CA GLU A 76 7.68 -2.17 3.47
C GLU A 76 6.33 -2.81 3.12
N HIS A 77 5.62 -3.36 4.11
CA HIS A 77 4.25 -3.81 3.94
C HIS A 77 3.29 -2.68 4.28
N ILE A 78 2.75 -2.05 3.26
CA ILE A 78 1.75 -1.02 3.44
C ILE A 78 0.33 -1.62 3.55
N SER A 79 -0.52 -0.96 4.31
CA SER A 79 -1.96 -1.24 4.33
C SER A 79 -2.65 -0.58 3.13
N ASP A 80 -3.98 -0.63 3.07
CA ASP A 80 -4.73 0.13 2.08
C ASP A 80 -4.39 1.62 2.17
N MET A 81 -4.09 2.20 1.01
CA MET A 81 -3.80 3.62 0.88
C MET A 81 -4.29 4.15 -0.47
N ALA A 82 -4.53 5.45 -0.53
CA ALA A 82 -4.79 6.19 -1.75
C ALA A 82 -4.08 7.53 -1.70
N SER A 83 -3.65 8.05 -2.83
CA SER A 83 -2.93 9.31 -2.91
C SER A 83 -3.41 10.17 -4.07
N VAL A 84 -3.13 11.45 -3.97
CA VAL A 84 -3.25 12.42 -5.05
C VAL A 84 -2.04 13.35 -5.01
N CYS A 85 -1.56 13.70 -6.19
CA CYS A 85 -0.59 14.76 -6.40
C CYS A 85 -1.11 15.64 -7.53
N GLN A 86 -1.42 16.91 -7.24
CA GLN A 86 -1.95 17.84 -8.24
C GLN A 86 -1.43 19.26 -8.04
N GLU A 87 -1.30 19.98 -9.13
CA GLU A 87 -0.98 21.41 -9.11
C GLU A 87 -2.22 22.24 -8.73
N ILE A 88 -2.02 23.28 -7.94
CA ILE A 88 -3.04 24.26 -7.59
C ILE A 88 -2.52 25.68 -7.85
N ASP A 89 -3.36 26.54 -8.41
CA ASP A 89 -3.05 27.94 -8.69
C ASP A 89 -3.94 28.83 -7.80
N VAL A 90 -3.34 29.36 -6.73
CA VAL A 90 -4.04 30.20 -5.74
C VAL A 90 -4.09 31.63 -6.24
N LYS A 91 -5.30 32.13 -6.41
CA LYS A 91 -5.62 33.51 -6.85
C LYS A 91 -6.19 34.34 -5.72
N SER A 92 -6.30 35.65 -5.95
CA SER A 92 -6.94 36.53 -5.01
C SER A 92 -8.39 36.15 -4.74
N GLY A 93 -8.81 36.16 -3.48
CA GLY A 93 -10.16 35.78 -3.04
C GLY A 93 -10.23 34.32 -2.57
N ALA A 94 -11.46 33.79 -2.50
CA ALA A 94 -11.70 32.40 -2.12
C ALA A 94 -11.34 31.46 -3.27
N ASN A 95 -10.63 30.38 -2.94
CA ASN A 95 -10.28 29.32 -3.88
C ASN A 95 -10.80 28.00 -3.31
N THR A 96 -11.40 27.17 -4.15
CA THR A 96 -11.80 25.79 -3.81
C THR A 96 -11.05 24.81 -4.68
N VAL A 97 -10.50 23.78 -4.06
CA VAL A 97 -9.75 22.71 -4.75
C VAL A 97 -10.40 21.40 -4.41
N ASN A 98 -10.84 20.67 -5.42
CA ASN A 98 -11.32 19.30 -5.30
C ASN A 98 -10.21 18.34 -5.73
N ALA A 99 -9.91 17.37 -4.90
CA ALA A 99 -8.88 16.36 -5.16
C ALA A 99 -9.47 14.95 -5.05
N VAL A 100 -9.11 14.10 -6.00
CA VAL A 100 -9.53 12.69 -6.03
C VAL A 100 -8.33 11.82 -5.71
N LEU A 101 -8.46 10.98 -4.68
CA LEU A 101 -7.42 10.04 -4.30
C LEU A 101 -7.56 8.74 -5.10
N HIS A 102 -6.45 8.25 -5.61
CA HIS A 102 -6.37 7.00 -6.36
C HIS A 102 -5.44 6.01 -5.66
N ARG A 103 -5.77 4.73 -5.72
CA ARG A 103 -4.86 3.69 -5.25
C ARG A 103 -3.69 3.56 -6.22
N CYS A 104 -2.48 3.55 -5.69
CA CYS A 104 -1.25 3.49 -6.49
C CYS A 104 -0.26 2.41 -6.01
N PHE A 105 -0.65 1.57 -5.06
CA PHE A 105 0.19 0.48 -4.57
C PHE A 105 -0.05 -0.83 -5.31
N THR A 106 0.87 -1.77 -5.14
CA THR A 106 0.78 -3.14 -5.64
C THR A 106 0.38 -4.07 -4.51
N ARG A 107 -0.51 -5.04 -4.78
CA ARG A 107 -0.85 -6.09 -3.83
C ARG A 107 -0.62 -7.47 -4.41
N LEU A 108 0.21 -8.25 -3.73
CA LEU A 108 0.33 -9.68 -3.92
C LEU A 108 -0.58 -10.40 -2.92
N VAL A 109 -1.38 -11.32 -3.42
CA VAL A 109 -2.23 -12.20 -2.62
C VAL A 109 -1.77 -13.64 -2.87
N ILE A 110 -1.45 -14.36 -1.81
CA ILE A 110 -1.22 -15.80 -1.84
C ILE A 110 -2.41 -16.47 -1.17
N GLN A 111 -3.09 -17.32 -1.90
CA GLN A 111 -4.30 -18.00 -1.44
C GLN A 111 -4.11 -19.51 -1.53
N SER A 112 -4.27 -20.22 -0.41
CA SER A 112 -4.26 -21.68 -0.42
C SER A 112 -5.53 -22.24 -1.06
N ILE A 113 -5.40 -23.39 -1.74
CA ILE A 113 -6.55 -24.21 -2.16
C ILE A 113 -6.76 -25.38 -1.20
N ASP A 114 -5.73 -25.78 -0.50
CA ASP A 114 -5.78 -26.75 0.58
C ASP A 114 -6.12 -26.05 1.91
N LYS A 115 -6.59 -26.84 2.84
CA LYS A 115 -6.97 -26.37 4.15
C LYS A 115 -5.76 -26.39 5.08
N GLU A 116 -5.77 -25.48 6.05
CA GLU A 116 -4.83 -25.48 7.15
C GLU A 116 -4.83 -26.86 7.85
N GLU A 117 -3.66 -27.40 8.17
CA GLU A 117 -3.53 -28.62 8.90
C GLU A 117 -3.41 -28.36 10.41
N TRP A 118 -4.01 -29.22 11.23
CA TRP A 118 -4.10 -29.07 12.68
C TRP A 118 -2.73 -29.03 13.40
N ASN A 119 -1.68 -29.52 12.76
CA ASN A 119 -0.33 -29.54 13.31
C ASN A 119 0.52 -28.32 12.91
N VAL A 120 -0.05 -27.36 12.18
CA VAL A 120 0.66 -26.14 11.79
C VAL A 120 0.27 -25.00 12.74
N ASP A 121 1.26 -24.48 13.48
CA ASP A 121 1.03 -23.39 14.45
C ASP A 121 1.29 -22.02 13.86
N ARG A 122 2.21 -21.91 12.92
CA ARG A 122 2.56 -20.64 12.26
C ARG A 122 3.11 -20.82 10.86
N MET A 123 2.96 -19.77 10.09
CA MET A 123 3.56 -19.62 8.77
C MET A 123 4.48 -18.40 8.76
N VAL A 124 5.64 -18.56 8.15
CA VAL A 124 6.58 -17.47 7.91
C VAL A 124 6.74 -17.30 6.41
N ILE A 125 6.43 -16.10 5.92
CA ILE A 125 6.55 -15.77 4.50
C ILE A 125 7.58 -14.67 4.35
N THR A 126 8.57 -14.90 3.49
CA THR A 126 9.59 -13.91 3.14
C THR A 126 9.45 -13.54 1.67
N TYR A 127 9.29 -12.25 1.42
CA TYR A 127 9.25 -11.65 0.09
C TYR A 127 10.60 -10.99 -0.17
N LYS A 128 11.17 -11.18 -1.37
CA LYS A 128 12.41 -10.54 -1.80
C LYS A 128 12.26 -10.01 -3.21
N GLY A 129 12.83 -8.86 -3.49
CA GLY A 129 12.85 -8.25 -4.81
C GLY A 129 12.93 -6.73 -4.77
N LYS A 130 12.64 -6.10 -5.89
CA LYS A 130 12.61 -4.64 -5.99
C LYS A 130 11.25 -4.12 -5.58
N PHE A 131 11.10 -3.80 -4.30
CA PHE A 131 9.94 -3.13 -3.73
C PHE A 131 10.37 -2.15 -2.64
N SER A 132 9.48 -1.26 -2.25
CA SER A 132 9.83 -0.14 -1.37
C SER A 132 8.66 0.30 -0.52
N LYS A 133 8.97 0.89 0.63
CA LYS A 133 8.04 1.69 1.45
C LYS A 133 7.97 3.15 1.01
N SER A 134 8.72 3.53 -0.01
CA SER A 134 8.75 4.87 -0.57
C SER A 134 8.22 4.89 -1.99
N PHE A 135 7.54 5.96 -2.37
CA PHE A 135 7.02 6.14 -3.71
C PHE A 135 7.05 7.60 -4.15
N ASN A 136 6.93 7.79 -5.45
CA ASN A 136 6.78 9.10 -6.06
C ASN A 136 5.28 9.42 -6.20
N PRO A 137 4.71 10.36 -5.42
CA PRO A 137 3.29 10.69 -5.50
C PRO A 137 2.82 11.18 -6.87
N THR A 138 3.72 11.77 -7.67
CA THR A 138 3.40 12.27 -9.01
C THR A 138 3.16 11.12 -10.01
N THR A 139 3.91 10.02 -9.88
CA THR A 139 3.84 8.89 -10.82
C THR A 139 3.16 7.65 -10.25
N GLY A 140 3.10 7.53 -8.92
CA GLY A 140 2.62 6.34 -8.22
C GLY A 140 3.61 5.19 -8.15
N PHE A 141 4.79 5.30 -8.79
CA PHE A 141 5.81 4.25 -8.74
C PHE A 141 6.63 4.28 -7.46
N GLY A 142 7.03 3.10 -7.02
CA GLY A 142 7.94 2.93 -5.91
C GLY A 142 9.33 3.52 -6.19
N ILE A 143 10.00 3.94 -5.13
CA ILE A 143 11.40 4.37 -5.16
C ILE A 143 12.18 3.29 -4.42
N ALA A 144 12.64 2.28 -5.15
CA ALA A 144 13.43 1.19 -4.60
C ALA A 144 14.91 1.49 -4.71
N ASP A 145 15.68 0.97 -3.76
CA ASP A 145 17.14 0.97 -3.82
C ASP A 145 17.63 0.08 -4.98
N GLU A 146 18.90 0.23 -5.36
CA GLU A 146 19.54 -0.65 -6.37
C GLU A 146 19.56 -2.12 -5.91
N GLN A 147 19.64 -2.34 -4.59
CA GLN A 147 19.63 -3.67 -3.99
C GLN A 147 18.21 -4.16 -3.73
N GLU A 148 18.04 -5.47 -3.74
CA GLU A 148 16.78 -6.09 -3.40
C GLU A 148 16.42 -5.88 -1.93
N THR A 149 15.16 -5.57 -1.69
CA THR A 149 14.56 -5.48 -0.36
C THR A 149 14.01 -6.84 0.07
N SER A 150 14.02 -7.11 1.36
CA SER A 150 13.43 -8.31 1.96
C SER A 150 12.42 -7.91 3.04
N TYR A 151 11.24 -8.50 3.01
CA TYR A 151 10.21 -8.35 4.04
C TYR A 151 9.72 -9.73 4.50
N THR A 152 9.65 -9.94 5.81
CA THR A 152 9.19 -11.20 6.39
C THR A 152 7.94 -10.99 7.22
N LYS A 153 6.89 -11.74 6.91
CA LYS A 153 5.62 -11.76 7.62
C LYS A 153 5.45 -13.05 8.40
N ASN A 154 5.16 -12.92 9.69
CA ASN A 154 4.77 -14.03 10.54
C ASN A 154 3.25 -14.08 10.65
N VAL A 155 2.66 -15.24 10.37
CA VAL A 155 1.23 -15.49 10.47
C VAL A 155 1.01 -16.59 11.50
N SER A 156 0.37 -16.25 12.62
CA SER A 156 -0.08 -17.24 13.59
C SER A 156 -1.32 -17.94 13.01
N LEU A 157 -1.27 -19.25 12.95
CA LEU A 157 -2.37 -20.08 12.52
C LEU A 157 -3.08 -20.57 13.78
N GLY A 158 -4.37 -20.27 13.90
CA GLY A 158 -5.19 -20.77 14.99
C GLY A 158 -5.51 -22.24 14.76
N ARG A 159 -6.19 -22.85 15.74
CA ARG A 159 -6.88 -24.14 15.54
C ARG A 159 -8.35 -23.84 15.30
N PRO A 160 -8.75 -23.49 14.06
CA PRO A 160 -10.12 -23.16 13.76
C PRO A 160 -11.02 -24.41 13.95
N GLU A 161 -12.26 -24.19 14.33
CA GLU A 161 -13.25 -25.27 14.40
C GLU A 161 -13.45 -25.93 13.04
N GLU A 162 -13.31 -25.11 11.96
CA GLU A 162 -13.28 -25.57 10.59
C GLU A 162 -12.01 -25.11 9.89
N LEU A 163 -11.29 -26.06 9.29
CA LEU A 163 -10.12 -25.77 8.47
C LEU A 163 -10.55 -25.12 7.16
N THR A 164 -10.14 -23.88 6.94
CA THR A 164 -10.45 -23.11 5.74
C THR A 164 -9.19 -22.75 4.97
N PRO A 165 -9.28 -22.58 3.65
CA PRO A 165 -8.18 -21.98 2.89
C PRO A 165 -7.81 -20.61 3.44
N ILE A 166 -6.51 -20.32 3.53
CA ILE A 166 -6.01 -19.04 4.00
C ILE A 166 -5.68 -18.10 2.85
N LYS A 167 -5.73 -16.81 3.16
CA LYS A 167 -5.40 -15.74 2.22
C LYS A 167 -4.45 -14.74 2.88
N ILE A 168 -3.29 -14.54 2.25
CA ILE A 168 -2.24 -13.69 2.79
C ILE A 168 -1.96 -12.57 1.80
N ASN A 169 -1.98 -11.34 2.31
CA ASN A 169 -1.76 -10.14 1.52
C ASN A 169 -0.39 -9.55 1.83
N PHE A 170 0.31 -9.11 0.79
CA PHE A 170 1.47 -8.26 0.85
C PHE A 170 1.25 -7.07 -0.08
N SER A 171 1.24 -5.87 0.47
CA SER A 171 1.05 -4.63 -0.29
C SER A 171 2.28 -3.75 -0.16
N THR A 172 2.77 -3.23 -1.28
CA THR A 172 4.00 -2.44 -1.35
C THR A 172 4.00 -1.55 -2.59
N PHE A 173 5.05 -0.75 -2.78
CA PHE A 173 5.30 -0.04 -4.04
C PHE A 173 6.38 -0.75 -4.84
N ILE A 174 6.27 -0.71 -6.16
CA ILE A 174 7.26 -1.26 -7.08
C ILE A 174 7.75 -0.17 -8.05
N PRO A 175 9.04 -0.18 -8.44
CA PRO A 175 9.65 0.90 -9.23
C PRO A 175 9.30 0.89 -10.71
N GLU A 176 8.74 -0.20 -11.19
CA GLU A 176 8.43 -0.44 -12.60
C GLU A 176 7.00 -0.97 -12.73
N GLU A 177 6.46 -0.99 -13.94
CA GLU A 177 5.11 -1.48 -14.19
C GLU A 177 4.90 -2.93 -13.75
N THR A 178 5.93 -3.76 -13.91
CA THR A 178 5.92 -5.16 -13.47
C THR A 178 7.28 -5.53 -12.91
N VAL A 179 7.29 -6.15 -11.74
CA VAL A 179 8.50 -6.74 -11.15
C VAL A 179 8.27 -8.19 -10.81
N SER A 180 9.36 -8.96 -10.73
CA SER A 180 9.37 -10.33 -10.22
C SER A 180 9.88 -10.33 -8.79
N LEU A 181 9.17 -11.04 -7.92
CA LEU A 181 9.57 -11.28 -6.53
C LEU A 181 9.93 -12.75 -6.35
N THR A 182 10.81 -13.02 -5.39
CA THR A 182 11.00 -14.36 -4.81
C THR A 182 10.18 -14.45 -3.53
N VAL A 183 9.44 -15.54 -3.35
CA VAL A 183 8.61 -15.77 -2.17
C VAL A 183 8.97 -17.09 -1.53
N ASP A 184 9.42 -17.04 -0.28
CA ASP A 184 9.70 -18.20 0.56
C ASP A 184 8.58 -18.38 1.58
N VAL A 185 7.99 -19.59 1.64
CA VAL A 185 6.97 -19.96 2.62
C VAL A 185 7.49 -21.11 3.47
N LYS A 186 7.43 -20.94 4.80
CA LYS A 186 7.79 -21.96 5.78
C LYS A 186 6.65 -22.19 6.74
N LEU A 187 6.24 -23.43 6.92
CA LEU A 187 5.25 -23.86 7.88
C LEU A 187 5.95 -24.50 9.08
N TYR A 188 5.49 -24.20 10.27
CA TYR A 188 6.05 -24.67 11.52
C TYR A 188 4.98 -25.33 12.40
N SER A 189 5.37 -26.45 13.06
CA SER A 189 4.69 -26.99 14.23
C SER A 189 5.64 -26.86 15.42
N ALA A 190 5.22 -26.18 16.47
CA ALA A 190 6.11 -25.77 17.53
C ALA A 190 7.36 -25.09 16.95
N ASP A 191 8.56 -25.63 17.13
CA ASP A 191 9.81 -25.09 16.58
C ASP A 191 10.32 -25.83 15.34
N GLU A 192 9.62 -26.86 14.89
CA GLU A 192 10.03 -27.65 13.72
C GLU A 192 9.45 -27.09 12.42
N THR A 193 10.29 -26.99 11.39
CA THR A 193 9.84 -26.66 10.04
C THR A 193 9.25 -27.89 9.38
N LEU A 194 7.94 -27.85 9.10
CA LEU A 194 7.21 -28.96 8.46
C LEU A 194 7.35 -28.91 6.94
N VAL A 195 7.14 -27.73 6.35
CA VAL A 195 7.10 -27.52 4.90
C VAL A 195 7.91 -26.28 4.55
N ARG A 196 8.62 -26.34 3.44
CA ARG A 196 9.30 -25.21 2.81
C ARG A 196 8.89 -25.16 1.35
N SER A 197 8.43 -24.01 0.92
CA SER A 197 8.12 -23.73 -0.48
C SER A 197 8.85 -22.50 -0.93
N HIS A 198 9.40 -22.54 -2.13
CA HIS A 198 10.15 -21.46 -2.75
C HIS A 198 9.58 -21.19 -4.11
N PHE A 199 9.29 -19.91 -4.38
CA PHE A 199 8.71 -19.47 -5.64
C PHE A 199 9.57 -18.36 -6.20
N ASP A 200 10.14 -18.61 -7.36
CA ASP A 200 10.81 -17.62 -8.18
C ASP A 200 9.83 -17.02 -9.19
N ASP A 201 10.18 -15.85 -9.68
CA ASP A 201 9.45 -15.12 -10.75
C ASP A 201 7.96 -14.88 -10.44
N VAL A 202 7.66 -14.58 -9.17
CA VAL A 202 6.32 -14.17 -8.74
C VAL A 202 6.05 -12.75 -9.25
N LYS A 203 5.40 -12.64 -10.41
CA LYS A 203 5.14 -11.35 -11.05
C LYS A 203 4.05 -10.58 -10.32
N VAL A 204 4.30 -9.29 -10.11
CA VAL A 204 3.35 -8.33 -9.56
C VAL A 204 3.33 -7.09 -10.43
N GLN A 205 2.16 -6.44 -10.54
CA GLN A 205 1.96 -5.28 -11.40
C GLN A 205 1.54 -4.07 -10.59
N GLN A 206 2.09 -2.91 -10.94
CA GLN A 206 1.80 -1.64 -10.29
C GLN A 206 0.30 -1.30 -10.42
N GLY A 207 -0.31 -0.84 -9.32
CA GLY A 207 -1.73 -0.50 -9.29
C GLY A 207 -2.69 -1.69 -9.42
N HIS A 208 -2.21 -2.92 -9.22
CA HIS A 208 -3.01 -4.13 -9.36
C HIS A 208 -2.97 -5.02 -8.13
N VAL A 209 -3.98 -5.87 -8.02
CA VAL A 209 -3.97 -7.03 -7.13
C VAL A 209 -3.59 -8.26 -7.96
N THR A 210 -2.46 -8.87 -7.64
CA THR A 210 -2.02 -10.12 -8.25
C THR A 210 -2.27 -11.27 -7.28
N THR A 211 -3.07 -12.26 -7.67
CA THR A 211 -3.42 -13.40 -6.82
C THR A 211 -2.78 -14.66 -7.35
N TYR A 212 -2.00 -15.33 -6.50
CA TYR A 212 -1.49 -16.68 -6.74
C TYR A 212 -2.26 -17.66 -5.87
N THR A 213 -2.82 -18.70 -6.49
CA THR A 213 -3.65 -19.69 -5.80
C THR A 213 -3.01 -21.08 -5.99
N GLY A 214 -2.81 -21.78 -4.89
CA GLY A 214 -2.19 -23.12 -4.91
C GLY A 214 -2.17 -23.79 -3.55
N PRO A 215 -1.75 -25.07 -3.45
CA PRO A 215 -1.59 -25.75 -2.17
C PRO A 215 -0.41 -25.16 -1.39
N LEU A 216 -0.62 -24.82 -0.12
CA LEU A 216 0.42 -24.30 0.78
C LEU A 216 0.77 -25.28 1.91
N PHE A 217 -0.16 -26.18 2.27
CA PHE A 217 -0.04 -27.09 3.40
C PHE A 217 0.38 -28.51 3.00
N SER A 218 0.22 -28.87 1.74
CA SER A 218 0.62 -30.18 1.23
C SER A 218 2.12 -30.24 1.00
N ALA A 219 2.77 -31.28 1.51
CA ALA A 219 4.19 -31.49 1.33
C ALA A 219 4.54 -31.89 -0.12
N GLY A 220 5.50 -31.22 -0.70
CA GLY A 220 6.27 -31.65 -1.87
C GLY A 220 5.53 -31.62 -3.17
N SER A 221 5.87 -30.71 -3.99
CA SER A 221 5.85 -30.67 -5.44
C SER A 221 5.60 -29.25 -5.96
N SER A 222 5.96 -29.01 -7.19
CA SER A 222 5.75 -27.76 -7.91
C SER A 222 4.34 -27.22 -7.70
N LEU A 223 4.23 -26.11 -7.00
CA LEU A 223 2.97 -25.40 -6.84
C LEU A 223 2.65 -24.69 -8.16
N ASN A 224 1.60 -25.15 -8.83
CA ASN A 224 1.04 -24.44 -9.98
C ASN A 224 0.07 -23.39 -9.44
N PHE A 225 0.47 -22.14 -9.39
CA PHE A 225 -0.42 -21.05 -9.07
C PHE A 225 -1.18 -20.57 -10.31
N ALA A 226 -2.49 -20.44 -10.18
CA ALA A 226 -3.28 -19.68 -11.14
C ALA A 226 -3.04 -18.18 -10.89
N PHE A 227 -2.69 -17.46 -11.93
CA PHE A 227 -2.50 -16.03 -11.89
C PHE A 227 -3.80 -15.30 -12.22
N ASP A 228 -4.25 -14.44 -11.31
CA ASP A 228 -5.36 -13.51 -11.54
C ASP A 228 -4.89 -12.10 -11.19
N ASN A 229 -5.04 -11.17 -12.12
CA ASN A 229 -4.57 -9.80 -11.99
C ASN A 229 -5.73 -8.82 -12.16
N VAL A 230 -6.15 -8.22 -11.06
CA VAL A 230 -7.27 -7.28 -11.02
C VAL A 230 -6.75 -5.86 -10.79
N SER A 231 -7.14 -4.92 -11.68
CA SER A 231 -6.81 -3.50 -11.53
C SER A 231 -7.42 -2.91 -10.25
N LEU A 232 -6.62 -2.18 -9.48
CA LEU A 232 -7.05 -1.38 -8.33
C LEU A 232 -7.72 -0.06 -8.74
N VAL A 233 -7.51 0.38 -9.99
CA VAL A 233 -7.97 1.69 -10.49
C VAL A 233 -9.49 1.78 -10.62
N LYS A 234 -10.19 0.66 -10.71
CA LYS A 234 -11.66 0.60 -10.82
C LYS A 234 -12.35 0.25 -9.50
N SER A 235 -11.71 0.39 -8.38
CA SER A 235 -12.37 0.16 -7.10
C SER A 235 -13.24 1.37 -6.73
N ASP A 236 -14.36 1.13 -6.02
CA ASP A 236 -15.33 2.13 -5.52
C ASP A 236 -14.74 3.13 -4.49
N TYR A 237 -13.45 3.45 -4.58
CA TYR A 237 -12.67 4.17 -3.58
C TYR A 237 -12.13 5.52 -4.05
N ASP A 238 -12.58 5.98 -5.20
CA ASP A 238 -12.31 7.36 -5.61
C ASP A 238 -13.15 8.28 -4.72
N VAL A 239 -12.49 9.02 -3.86
CA VAL A 239 -13.12 9.95 -2.93
C VAL A 239 -12.63 11.34 -3.24
N SER A 240 -13.54 12.27 -3.48
CA SER A 240 -13.20 13.67 -3.70
C SER A 240 -13.07 14.42 -2.38
N PHE A 241 -12.15 15.35 -2.31
CA PHE A 241 -12.03 16.34 -1.25
C PHE A 241 -12.81 17.60 -1.59
N GLY A 242 -13.40 18.18 -0.57
CA GLY A 242 -13.88 19.56 -0.58
C GLY A 242 -15.30 19.72 -1.05
N ASP A 243 -16.05 20.45 -0.25
CA ASP A 243 -17.09 21.42 -0.57
C ASP A 243 -16.79 22.69 0.21
#